data_ecad1a72b53d2d81f1fe8a738fe3c1b1
#
_entry.id   ecad1a72b53d2d81f1fe8a738fe3c1b1
#
_cell.length_a   1.000
_cell.length_b   1.000
_cell.length_c   1.000
_cell.angle_alpha   90.00
_cell.angle_beta   90.00
_cell.angle_gamma   90.00
#
_symmetry.space_group_name_H-M   'P 1'
#
loop_
_entity.id
_entity.type
_entity.pdbx_description
1 polymer ?
#
loop_
_entity_poly.entity_id
_entity_poly.type
_entity_poly.pdbx_seq_one_letter_code
_entity_poly.pdbx_strand_id
1 'polypeptide(L)'
;MKKRAISILLTAAMAASALAVGTVTVSAEEEKEKFVIGMSQCNLGEPWRVAMNEQIERAAKEHPEFEVIFADAAQDNSKQIADIENFVQMGVDLLMVSPNEATPLTNAVSAAYDAGIPVILLDRKIDGDKYTQFIGADNVEMGRVAGEYVADVLLPDGGKVCEIKGLEGTSGGIDRDKGFREGIAKND
;
A
#
# COMPACT_ATOMS: atom_id res chain seq x y z
N MET A 1 23.92 78.39 -5.97
CA MET A 1 22.71 77.51 -6.19
C MET A 1 22.98 76.10 -6.73
N LYS A 2 24.24 75.73 -7.08
CA LYS A 2 24.58 74.42 -7.63
C LYS A 2 24.95 73.32 -6.57
N LYS A 3 25.18 73.67 -5.31
CA LYS A 3 25.57 72.73 -4.27
C LYS A 3 24.41 72.07 -3.49
N ARG A 4 23.17 72.63 -3.58
CA ARG A 4 21.96 72.07 -2.93
C ARG A 4 21.22 71.03 -3.76
N ALA A 5 21.41 71.01 -5.08
CA ALA A 5 20.78 70.03 -5.97
C ALA A 5 21.47 68.68 -5.94
N ILE A 6 22.82 68.63 -5.60
CA ILE A 6 23.56 67.37 -5.56
C ILE A 6 23.27 66.56 -4.26
N SER A 7 22.97 67.24 -3.16
CA SER A 7 22.62 66.55 -1.89
C SER A 7 21.27 65.89 -1.90
N ILE A 8 20.31 66.40 -2.69
CA ILE A 8 18.96 65.83 -2.78
C ILE A 8 18.95 64.59 -3.69
N LEU A 9 19.83 64.49 -4.68
CA LEU A 9 19.95 63.33 -5.54
C LEU A 9 20.64 62.13 -4.85
N LEU A 10 21.57 62.39 -3.90
CA LEU A 10 22.23 61.30 -3.16
C LEU A 10 21.33 60.66 -2.10
N THR A 11 20.41 61.44 -1.51
CA THR A 11 19.45 60.90 -0.53
C THR A 11 18.34 60.11 -1.17
N ALA A 12 17.95 60.39 -2.43
CA ALA A 12 16.95 59.59 -3.17
C ALA A 12 17.51 58.25 -3.65
N ALA A 13 18.83 58.15 -3.92
CA ALA A 13 19.45 56.91 -4.36
C ALA A 13 19.67 55.90 -3.22
N MET A 14 19.80 56.34 -1.96
CA MET A 14 19.91 55.44 -0.81
C MET A 14 18.57 54.94 -0.30
N ALA A 15 17.46 55.61 -0.60
CA ALA A 15 16.14 55.18 -0.24
C ALA A 15 15.57 54.10 -1.19
N ALA A 16 16.10 54.02 -2.43
CA ALA A 16 15.67 53.05 -3.42
C ALA A 16 16.36 51.67 -3.29
N SER A 17 17.47 51.57 -2.56
CA SER A 17 18.21 50.32 -2.36
C SER A 17 17.77 49.52 -1.10
N ALA A 18 16.88 50.08 -0.27
CA ALA A 18 16.37 49.38 0.93
C ALA A 18 15.05 48.60 0.71
N LEU A 19 14.50 48.62 -0.51
CA LEU A 19 13.21 47.98 -0.85
C LEU A 19 13.36 46.69 -1.67
N ALA A 20 14.60 46.20 -1.84
CA ALA A 20 14.87 44.91 -2.49
C ALA A 20 15.24 43.81 -1.47
N VAL A 21 14.67 43.86 -0.27
CA VAL A 21 14.59 42.68 0.56
C VAL A 21 13.46 41.83 -0.07
N GLY A 22 13.86 40.91 -0.92
CA GLY A 22 12.94 39.89 -1.43
C GLY A 22 12.24 39.25 -0.24
N THR A 23 10.96 39.48 -0.11
CA THR A 23 10.12 38.65 0.75
C THR A 23 10.27 37.23 0.23
N VAL A 24 11.11 36.43 0.88
CA VAL A 24 11.05 34.99 0.80
C VAL A 24 9.69 34.68 1.40
N THR A 25 8.68 34.54 0.53
CA THR A 25 7.44 33.88 0.89
C THR A 25 7.82 32.43 1.14
N VAL A 26 8.09 32.10 2.40
CA VAL A 26 8.00 30.72 2.86
C VAL A 26 6.53 30.38 2.63
N SER A 27 6.26 29.64 1.56
CA SER A 27 4.99 28.95 1.42
C SER A 27 4.88 28.06 2.65
N ALA A 28 4.08 28.45 3.63
CA ALA A 28 3.60 27.50 4.61
C ALA A 28 2.87 26.44 3.78
N GLU A 29 3.37 25.22 3.74
CA GLU A 29 2.57 24.08 3.32
C GLU A 29 1.32 24.15 4.20
N GLU A 30 0.17 24.37 3.58
CA GLU A 30 -1.10 24.25 4.29
C GLU A 30 -1.15 22.81 4.82
N GLU A 31 -1.17 22.68 6.14
CA GLU A 31 -1.26 21.41 6.81
C GLU A 31 -2.58 20.78 6.35
N LYS A 32 -2.51 19.65 5.66
CA LYS A 32 -3.68 18.99 5.07
C LYS A 32 -4.60 18.54 6.20
N GLU A 33 -5.79 19.11 6.27
CA GLU A 33 -6.74 18.82 7.35
C GLU A 33 -7.18 17.35 7.40
N LYS A 34 -7.16 16.63 6.24
CA LYS A 34 -7.57 15.22 6.14
C LYS A 34 -6.73 14.45 5.13
N PHE A 35 -6.41 13.21 5.49
CA PHE A 35 -5.80 12.22 4.60
C PHE A 35 -6.87 11.24 4.13
N VAL A 36 -7.00 11.09 2.82
CA VAL A 36 -7.93 10.14 2.20
C VAL A 36 -7.20 8.82 1.93
N ILE A 37 -7.74 7.74 2.47
CA ILE A 37 -7.19 6.39 2.35
C ILE A 37 -8.14 5.54 1.51
N GLY A 38 -7.69 5.01 0.38
CA GLY A 38 -8.43 4.02 -0.40
C GLY A 38 -8.17 2.62 0.14
N MET A 39 -9.21 1.83 0.44
CA MET A 39 -9.09 0.42 0.80
C MET A 39 -9.80 -0.45 -0.24
N SER A 40 -9.02 -1.18 -1.05
CA SER A 40 -9.51 -2.16 -2.02
C SER A 40 -9.46 -3.56 -1.43
N GLN A 41 -10.63 -4.10 -1.09
CA GLN A 41 -10.80 -5.46 -0.55
C GLN A 41 -11.13 -6.44 -1.68
N CYS A 42 -10.51 -7.63 -1.69
CA CYS A 42 -10.77 -8.63 -2.71
C CYS A 42 -12.20 -9.17 -2.68
N ASN A 43 -12.80 -9.32 -1.51
CA ASN A 43 -14.21 -9.66 -1.32
C ASN A 43 -14.66 -9.43 0.13
N LEU A 44 -15.97 -9.42 0.35
CA LEU A 44 -16.61 -9.36 1.68
C LEU A 44 -17.48 -10.59 1.96
N GLY A 45 -17.32 -11.65 1.19
CA GLY A 45 -18.05 -12.93 1.42
C GLY A 45 -17.51 -13.76 2.59
N GLU A 46 -16.36 -13.41 3.13
CA GLU A 46 -15.69 -14.13 4.21
C GLU A 46 -15.70 -13.32 5.50
N PRO A 47 -16.11 -13.91 6.65
CA PRO A 47 -16.20 -13.17 7.92
C PRO A 47 -14.91 -12.46 8.34
N TRP A 48 -13.76 -13.06 8.05
CA TRP A 48 -12.48 -12.48 8.38
C TRP A 48 -12.15 -11.22 7.53
N ARG A 49 -12.62 -11.15 6.29
CA ARG A 49 -12.51 -9.97 5.42
C ARG A 49 -13.38 -8.82 5.91
N VAL A 50 -14.57 -9.15 6.34
CA VAL A 50 -15.48 -8.20 7.01
C VAL A 50 -14.82 -7.66 8.28
N ALA A 51 -14.29 -8.54 9.12
CA ALA A 51 -13.60 -8.13 10.35
C ALA A 51 -12.38 -7.24 10.08
N MET A 52 -11.63 -7.49 8.99
CA MET A 52 -10.51 -6.62 8.59
C MET A 52 -11.00 -5.20 8.29
N ASN A 53 -12.03 -5.05 7.46
CA ASN A 53 -12.60 -3.74 7.14
C ASN A 53 -13.15 -3.03 8.38
N GLU A 54 -13.88 -3.76 9.24
CA GLU A 54 -14.41 -3.20 10.51
C GLU A 54 -13.30 -2.72 11.45
N GLN A 55 -12.17 -3.42 11.50
CA GLN A 55 -11.03 -3.01 12.32
C GLN A 55 -10.34 -1.77 11.75
N ILE A 56 -10.19 -1.68 10.43
CA ILE A 56 -9.65 -0.48 9.76
C ILE A 56 -10.58 0.71 10.02
N GLU A 57 -11.90 0.53 9.83
CA GLU A 57 -12.88 1.59 10.08
C GLU A 57 -12.88 2.04 11.56
N ARG A 58 -12.76 1.10 12.49
CA ARG A 58 -12.68 1.42 13.92
C ARG A 58 -11.42 2.20 14.25
N ALA A 59 -10.26 1.79 13.73
CA ALA A 59 -9.01 2.51 13.92
C ALA A 59 -9.08 3.92 13.33
N ALA A 60 -9.65 4.08 12.15
CA ALA A 60 -9.82 5.39 11.52
C ALA A 60 -10.73 6.34 12.35
N LYS A 61 -11.73 5.80 13.06
CA LYS A 61 -12.59 6.62 13.96
C LYS A 61 -11.84 7.23 15.15
N GLU A 62 -10.71 6.65 15.55
CA GLU A 62 -9.83 7.17 16.59
C GLU A 62 -8.88 8.26 16.06
N HIS A 63 -8.83 8.44 14.72
CA HIS A 63 -7.97 9.34 13.98
C HIS A 63 -8.82 10.22 13.05
N PRO A 64 -9.37 11.34 13.53
CA PRO A 64 -10.28 12.18 12.75
C PRO A 64 -9.65 12.82 11.51
N GLU A 65 -8.34 12.84 11.44
CA GLU A 65 -7.56 13.23 10.24
C GLU A 65 -7.62 12.20 9.11
N PHE A 66 -8.08 10.95 9.35
CA PHE A 66 -8.18 9.92 8.33
C PHE A 66 -9.62 9.76 7.83
N GLU A 67 -9.78 9.71 6.53
CA GLU A 67 -11.01 9.34 5.84
C GLU A 67 -10.75 8.08 5.01
N VAL A 68 -11.39 6.95 5.34
CA VAL A 68 -11.21 5.68 4.63
C VAL A 68 -12.39 5.42 3.71
N ILE A 69 -12.09 5.19 2.42
CA ILE A 69 -13.06 4.83 1.39
C ILE A 69 -12.83 3.36 1.04
N PHE A 70 -13.86 2.53 1.23
CA PHE A 70 -13.79 1.10 0.96
C PHE A 70 -14.37 0.75 -0.40
N ALA A 71 -13.71 -0.18 -1.11
CA ALA A 71 -14.22 -0.83 -2.31
C ALA A 71 -14.16 -2.35 -2.13
N ASP A 72 -15.21 -3.04 -2.53
CA ASP A 72 -15.32 -4.50 -2.55
C ASP A 72 -15.25 -5.01 -3.99
N ALA A 73 -14.20 -5.73 -4.32
CA ALA A 73 -14.00 -6.29 -5.66
C ALA A 73 -14.91 -7.50 -5.95
N ALA A 74 -15.55 -8.08 -4.94
CA ALA A 74 -16.43 -9.24 -5.08
C ALA A 74 -15.78 -10.43 -5.82
N GLN A 75 -14.47 -10.66 -5.62
CA GLN A 75 -13.64 -11.67 -6.30
C GLN A 75 -13.44 -11.44 -7.81
N ASP A 76 -13.72 -10.25 -8.32
CA ASP A 76 -13.50 -9.88 -9.72
C ASP A 76 -12.22 -9.03 -9.87
N ASN A 77 -11.21 -9.58 -10.55
CA ASN A 77 -9.94 -8.89 -10.79
C ASN A 77 -10.13 -7.60 -11.59
N SER A 78 -11.01 -7.61 -12.60
CA SER A 78 -11.27 -6.43 -13.44
C SER A 78 -11.92 -5.31 -12.64
N LYS A 79 -12.85 -5.67 -11.75
CA LYS A 79 -13.45 -4.72 -10.83
C LYS A 79 -12.42 -4.16 -9.85
N GLN A 80 -11.54 -5.01 -9.30
CA GLN A 80 -10.51 -4.55 -8.38
C GLN A 80 -9.51 -3.61 -9.06
N ILE A 81 -9.14 -3.89 -10.31
CA ILE A 81 -8.30 -2.98 -11.12
C ILE A 81 -8.98 -1.62 -11.27
N ALA A 82 -10.26 -1.61 -11.65
CA ALA A 82 -11.02 -0.37 -11.81
C ALA A 82 -11.15 0.40 -10.48
N ASP A 83 -11.36 -0.29 -9.35
CA ASP A 83 -11.43 0.32 -8.03
C ASP A 83 -10.09 1.01 -7.67
N ILE A 84 -8.95 0.34 -7.94
CA ILE A 84 -7.60 0.90 -7.72
C ILE A 84 -7.36 2.12 -8.62
N GLU A 85 -7.69 2.03 -9.91
CA GLU A 85 -7.55 3.14 -10.85
C GLU A 85 -8.41 4.34 -10.44
N ASN A 86 -9.62 4.11 -9.92
CA ASN A 86 -10.47 5.16 -9.39
C ASN A 86 -9.82 5.85 -8.17
N PHE A 87 -9.24 5.10 -7.24
CA PHE A 87 -8.50 5.68 -6.11
C PHE A 87 -7.31 6.53 -6.55
N VAL A 88 -6.56 6.08 -7.57
CA VAL A 88 -5.48 6.88 -8.18
C VAL A 88 -6.02 8.17 -8.78
N GLN A 89 -7.15 8.12 -9.52
CA GLN A 89 -7.78 9.31 -10.11
C GLN A 89 -8.33 10.27 -9.05
N MET A 90 -8.82 9.76 -7.92
CA MET A 90 -9.27 10.56 -6.79
C MET A 90 -8.10 11.24 -6.05
N GLY A 91 -6.86 10.79 -6.28
CA GLY A 91 -5.68 11.31 -5.60
C GLY A 91 -5.65 10.97 -4.12
N VAL A 92 -5.95 9.72 -3.76
CA VAL A 92 -5.86 9.28 -2.36
C VAL A 92 -4.43 9.42 -1.83
N ASP A 93 -4.29 9.68 -0.56
CA ASP A 93 -2.98 9.86 0.11
C ASP A 93 -2.29 8.55 0.44
N LEU A 94 -3.06 7.47 0.55
CA LEU A 94 -2.61 6.12 0.81
C LEU A 94 -3.57 5.13 0.14
N LEU A 95 -3.02 4.08 -0.44
CA LEU A 95 -3.77 2.96 -0.97
C LEU A 95 -3.48 1.71 -0.15
N MET A 96 -4.50 1.11 0.44
CA MET A 96 -4.46 -0.23 1.03
C MET A 96 -5.12 -1.21 0.08
N VAL A 97 -4.46 -2.34 -0.21
CA VAL A 97 -4.98 -3.36 -1.11
C VAL A 97 -4.83 -4.74 -0.49
N SER A 98 -5.92 -5.51 -0.48
CA SER A 98 -5.86 -6.96 -0.31
C SER A 98 -6.13 -7.60 -1.68
N PRO A 99 -5.09 -7.95 -2.47
CA PRO A 99 -5.29 -8.39 -3.85
C PRO A 99 -6.11 -9.69 -3.94
N ASN A 100 -7.02 -9.76 -4.90
CA ASN A 100 -7.75 -11.01 -5.18
C ASN A 100 -6.79 -12.08 -5.71
N GLU A 101 -6.03 -11.77 -6.74
CA GLU A 101 -4.96 -12.60 -7.29
C GLU A 101 -3.69 -11.75 -7.48
N ALA A 102 -2.51 -12.39 -7.45
CA ALA A 102 -1.24 -11.67 -7.53
C ALA A 102 -1.00 -11.04 -8.91
N THR A 103 -0.89 -11.88 -9.94
CA THR A 103 -0.48 -11.46 -11.30
C THR A 103 -1.43 -10.45 -11.94
N PRO A 104 -2.77 -10.64 -11.94
CA PRO A 104 -3.68 -9.68 -12.57
C PRO A 104 -3.63 -8.29 -11.93
N LEU A 105 -3.40 -8.21 -10.62
CA LEU A 105 -3.43 -6.94 -9.89
C LEU A 105 -2.09 -6.20 -9.91
N THR A 106 -1.01 -6.87 -10.30
CA THR A 106 0.36 -6.32 -10.25
C THR A 106 0.49 -5.00 -10.99
N ASN A 107 -0.06 -4.90 -12.19
CA ASN A 107 0.10 -3.68 -13.01
C ASN A 107 -0.65 -2.48 -12.41
N ALA A 108 -1.88 -2.66 -11.94
CA ALA A 108 -2.67 -1.58 -11.35
C ALA A 108 -2.06 -1.06 -10.04
N VAL A 109 -1.62 -1.97 -9.17
CA VAL A 109 -0.95 -1.62 -7.91
C VAL A 109 0.39 -0.93 -8.17
N SER A 110 1.18 -1.46 -9.12
CA SER A 110 2.46 -0.86 -9.50
C SER A 110 2.28 0.55 -10.09
N ALA A 111 1.22 0.77 -10.88
CA ALA A 111 0.91 2.09 -11.43
C ALA A 111 0.55 3.09 -10.33
N ALA A 112 -0.20 2.70 -9.31
CA ALA A 112 -0.49 3.55 -8.16
C ALA A 112 0.79 3.93 -7.40
N TYR A 113 1.68 2.95 -7.16
CA TYR A 113 2.97 3.19 -6.52
C TYR A 113 3.86 4.13 -7.35
N ASP A 114 3.96 3.90 -8.66
CA ASP A 114 4.73 4.75 -9.59
C ASP A 114 4.16 6.17 -9.72
N ALA A 115 2.86 6.35 -9.46
CA ALA A 115 2.21 7.66 -9.37
C ALA A 115 2.56 8.41 -8.06
N GLY A 116 3.33 7.80 -7.17
CA GLY A 116 3.76 8.39 -5.90
C GLY A 116 2.78 8.17 -4.74
N ILE A 117 1.75 7.36 -4.91
CA ILE A 117 0.84 6.99 -3.83
C ILE A 117 1.48 5.88 -3.00
N PRO A 118 1.70 6.04 -1.69
CA PRO A 118 2.12 4.96 -0.82
C PRO A 118 1.12 3.79 -0.87
N VAL A 119 1.63 2.55 -1.03
CA VAL A 119 0.79 1.35 -1.12
C VAL A 119 1.10 0.40 0.02
N ILE A 120 0.07 -0.02 0.75
CA ILE A 120 0.15 -1.10 1.75
C ILE A 120 -0.62 -2.32 1.23
N LEU A 121 0.09 -3.42 1.10
CA LEU A 121 -0.53 -4.71 0.79
C LEU A 121 -0.93 -5.42 2.08
N LEU A 122 -2.16 -5.93 2.12
CA LEU A 122 -2.73 -6.63 3.27
C LEU A 122 -3.01 -8.10 2.94
N ASP A 123 -2.49 -9.02 3.76
CA ASP A 123 -2.68 -10.47 3.69
C ASP A 123 -2.11 -11.13 2.43
N ARG A 124 -2.36 -10.58 1.25
CA ARG A 124 -1.92 -11.10 -0.04
C ARG A 124 -0.97 -10.12 -0.72
N LYS A 125 -0.05 -10.65 -1.54
CA LYS A 125 0.94 -9.90 -2.31
C LYS A 125 0.55 -9.81 -3.79
N ILE A 126 1.18 -8.88 -4.48
CA ILE A 126 1.31 -8.86 -5.94
C ILE A 126 2.65 -9.50 -6.35
N ASP A 127 2.88 -9.64 -7.64
CA ASP A 127 4.21 -9.98 -8.15
C ASP A 127 5.13 -8.76 -8.10
N GLY A 128 6.41 -8.97 -7.73
CA GLY A 128 7.38 -7.86 -7.61
C GLY A 128 7.31 -7.11 -6.28
N ASP A 129 7.83 -5.89 -6.27
CA ASP A 129 8.16 -5.12 -5.07
C ASP A 129 7.64 -3.66 -5.08
N LYS A 130 6.77 -3.30 -6.03
CA LYS A 130 6.22 -1.94 -6.14
C LYS A 130 5.08 -1.71 -5.14
N TYR A 131 5.44 -1.66 -3.88
CA TYR A 131 4.59 -1.28 -2.75
C TYR A 131 5.48 -0.75 -1.61
N THR A 132 4.89 0.03 -0.72
CA THR A 132 5.61 0.62 0.42
C THR A 132 5.79 -0.38 1.55
N GLN A 133 4.74 -1.17 1.86
CA GLN A 133 4.73 -2.12 2.97
C GLN A 133 3.81 -3.29 2.67
N PHE A 134 4.21 -4.49 3.14
CA PHE A 134 3.35 -5.67 3.23
C PHE A 134 3.05 -5.99 4.69
N ILE A 135 1.79 -6.24 5.00
CA ILE A 135 1.32 -6.70 6.31
C ILE A 135 0.57 -8.01 6.10
N GLY A 136 1.17 -9.09 6.54
CA GLY A 136 0.61 -10.44 6.38
C GLY A 136 1.52 -11.51 6.95
N ALA A 137 1.10 -12.77 6.83
CA ALA A 137 1.87 -13.92 7.27
C ALA A 137 2.95 -14.32 6.25
N ASP A 138 4.02 -14.97 6.72
CA ASP A 138 4.95 -15.71 5.87
C ASP A 138 4.30 -17.06 5.48
N ASN A 139 3.67 -17.07 4.30
CA ASN A 139 2.95 -18.25 3.82
C ASN A 139 3.89 -19.38 3.36
N VAL A 140 5.11 -19.05 2.93
CA VAL A 140 6.12 -20.07 2.60
C VAL A 140 6.52 -20.82 3.87
N GLU A 141 6.82 -20.08 4.94
CA GLU A 141 7.15 -20.66 6.23
C GLU A 141 6.00 -21.49 6.83
N MET A 142 4.76 -21.01 6.72
CA MET A 142 3.59 -21.78 7.15
C MET A 142 3.48 -23.12 6.41
N GLY A 143 3.67 -23.11 5.09
CA GLY A 143 3.69 -24.33 4.28
C GLY A 143 4.84 -25.24 4.65
N ARG A 144 6.05 -24.69 4.81
CA ARG A 144 7.26 -25.45 5.15
C ARG A 144 7.11 -26.19 6.48
N VAL A 145 6.66 -25.52 7.53
CA VAL A 145 6.44 -26.14 8.85
C VAL A 145 5.38 -27.25 8.78
N ALA A 146 4.31 -27.04 8.00
CA ALA A 146 3.30 -28.08 7.80
C ALA A 146 3.87 -29.29 7.05
N GLY A 147 4.67 -29.08 6.00
CA GLY A 147 5.33 -30.15 5.25
C GLY A 147 6.33 -30.94 6.11
N GLU A 148 7.16 -30.26 6.89
CA GLU A 148 8.08 -30.89 7.85
C GLU A 148 7.34 -31.74 8.89
N TYR A 149 6.23 -31.20 9.44
CA TYR A 149 5.43 -31.97 10.40
C TYR A 149 4.85 -33.25 9.77
N VAL A 150 4.38 -33.18 8.52
CA VAL A 150 3.92 -34.38 7.80
C VAL A 150 5.05 -35.37 7.60
N ALA A 151 6.22 -34.94 7.16
CA ALA A 151 7.37 -35.78 6.91
C ALA A 151 7.95 -36.41 8.19
N ASP A 152 8.16 -35.59 9.23
CA ASP A 152 8.88 -36.00 10.41
C ASP A 152 7.99 -36.76 11.44
N VAL A 153 6.68 -36.41 11.49
CA VAL A 153 5.77 -36.86 12.55
C VAL A 153 4.67 -37.79 12.04
N LEU A 154 4.01 -37.43 10.95
CA LEU A 154 2.86 -38.18 10.47
C LEU A 154 3.27 -39.34 9.56
N LEU A 155 4.29 -39.19 8.75
CA LEU A 155 4.74 -40.16 7.76
C LEU A 155 6.27 -40.30 7.76
N PRO A 156 6.89 -40.64 8.92
CA PRO A 156 8.36 -40.74 9.03
C PRO A 156 8.97 -41.84 8.15
N ASP A 157 8.19 -42.84 7.80
CA ASP A 157 8.60 -43.97 6.93
C ASP A 157 8.12 -43.73 5.45
N GLY A 158 7.69 -42.52 5.13
CA GLY A 158 7.12 -42.18 3.84
C GLY A 158 5.63 -42.51 3.72
N GLY A 159 5.00 -42.09 2.62
CA GLY A 159 3.59 -42.32 2.41
C GLY A 159 2.99 -41.48 1.28
N LYS A 160 1.65 -41.54 1.16
CA LYS A 160 0.90 -40.76 0.17
C LYS A 160 0.21 -39.60 0.83
N VAL A 161 0.41 -38.40 0.31
CA VAL A 161 -0.23 -37.17 0.77
C VAL A 161 -1.13 -36.63 -0.31
N CYS A 162 -2.31 -36.16 0.09
CA CYS A 162 -3.22 -35.40 -0.78
C CYS A 162 -3.29 -33.98 -0.23
N GLU A 163 -2.93 -33.01 -1.05
CA GLU A 163 -3.02 -31.59 -0.74
C GLU A 163 -4.30 -31.01 -1.39
N ILE A 164 -5.11 -30.34 -0.57
CA ILE A 164 -6.22 -29.51 -1.05
C ILE A 164 -5.72 -28.07 -1.06
N LYS A 165 -5.40 -27.57 -2.25
CA LYS A 165 -4.97 -26.19 -2.43
C LYS A 165 -6.12 -25.22 -2.22
N GLY A 166 -5.80 -24.00 -1.79
CA GLY A 166 -6.74 -22.90 -1.72
C GLY A 166 -7.09 -22.32 -3.09
N LEU A 167 -7.61 -21.09 -3.08
CA LEU A 167 -7.95 -20.37 -4.32
C LEU A 167 -6.70 -20.17 -5.17
N GLU A 168 -6.76 -20.67 -6.40
CA GLU A 168 -5.67 -20.56 -7.38
C GLU A 168 -5.39 -19.08 -7.73
N GLY A 169 -4.15 -18.74 -8.04
CA GLY A 169 -3.74 -17.35 -8.34
C GLY A 169 -3.50 -16.45 -7.13
N THR A 170 -3.91 -16.87 -5.93
CA THR A 170 -3.62 -16.10 -4.71
C THR A 170 -2.19 -16.34 -4.22
N SER A 171 -1.49 -15.26 -3.82
CA SER A 171 -0.12 -15.38 -3.29
C SER A 171 -0.03 -16.32 -2.09
N GLY A 172 -1.00 -16.26 -1.18
CA GLY A 172 -1.02 -17.15 -0.01
C GLY A 172 -1.16 -18.63 -0.36
N GLY A 173 -1.95 -18.97 -1.39
CA GLY A 173 -2.08 -20.35 -1.89
C GLY A 173 -0.81 -20.85 -2.55
N ILE A 174 -0.20 -20.04 -3.41
CA ILE A 174 1.05 -20.32 -4.12
C ILE A 174 2.19 -20.53 -3.11
N ASP A 175 2.34 -19.62 -2.16
CA ASP A 175 3.42 -19.65 -1.18
C ASP A 175 3.32 -20.84 -0.21
N ARG A 176 2.09 -21.19 0.22
CA ARG A 176 1.88 -22.37 1.09
C ARG A 176 2.18 -23.68 0.35
N ASP A 177 1.74 -23.85 -0.92
CA ASP A 177 2.09 -25.02 -1.72
C ASP A 177 3.60 -25.13 -1.89
N LYS A 178 4.27 -24.03 -2.22
CA LYS A 178 5.73 -23.98 -2.33
C LYS A 178 6.41 -24.43 -1.04
N GLY A 179 6.09 -23.79 0.06
CA GLY A 179 6.67 -24.12 1.36
C GLY A 179 6.37 -25.56 1.79
N PHE A 180 5.15 -26.05 1.57
CA PHE A 180 4.79 -27.43 1.88
C PHE A 180 5.64 -28.45 1.12
N ARG A 181 5.87 -28.21 -0.19
CA ARG A 181 6.76 -29.07 -0.98
C ARG A 181 8.20 -29.03 -0.52
N GLU A 182 8.71 -27.86 -0.15
CA GLU A 182 10.05 -27.71 0.43
C GLU A 182 10.17 -28.48 1.75
N GLY A 183 9.15 -28.43 2.61
CA GLY A 183 9.13 -29.11 3.89
C GLY A 183 9.03 -30.65 3.78
N ILE A 184 8.19 -31.15 2.87
CA ILE A 184 7.97 -32.58 2.72
C ILE A 184 9.12 -33.27 1.96
N ALA A 185 9.83 -32.57 1.07
CA ALA A 185 10.97 -33.09 0.33
C ALA A 185 12.21 -33.37 1.20
N LYS A 186 12.15 -33.04 2.49
CA LYS A 186 13.25 -33.26 3.43
C LYS A 186 13.54 -34.75 3.70
N ASN A 187 12.58 -35.61 3.41
CA ASN A 187 12.66 -37.08 3.60
C ASN A 187 12.64 -37.87 2.28
N ASP A 188 12.91 -37.22 1.14
CA ASP A 188 13.11 -37.87 -0.18
C ASP A 188 14.55 -38.39 -0.37
#